data_8e5cbba0cc35aa268e651d995895e06a
#
_entry.id   8e5cbba0cc35aa268e651d995895e06a
#
_cell.length_a   1.000
_cell.length_b   1.000
_cell.length_c   1.000
_cell.angle_alpha   90.00
_cell.angle_beta   90.00
_cell.angle_gamma   90.00
#
_symmetry.space_group_name_H-M   'P 1'
#
loop_
_entity.id
_entity.type
_entity.pdbx_description
1 polymer ?
#
loop_
_entity_poly.entity_id
_entity_poly.type
_entity_poly.pdbx_seq_one_letter_code
_entity_poly.pdbx_strand_id
1 'polypeptide(L)'
;MNRFLFPRLNSSIIRLCYRSTSTNFGLTNRDRKRFYKKVSVVESSQIPTKYEILLDQHKLKTPLGNIITIENEFLALALAQEWNQQYKKIDLSSMHLYSLINTFIDNPLKFTKNQLIEKLMHFLDWDTLLYRSDQPEELRQLQIKSWDPILLYINKEFHTNFQSTYDLHIKDLINKNDRYIIEKYFLNFDQSSLNIILFIVEQLKSILLTICLLKQYRSIENIATLSRLETEFQISHWSNVEYYHDYEMMDICSKISAAYLIFYCLNNNITRTILTNETN
;
A
#
# COMPACT_ATOMS: atom_id res chain seq x y z
N MET A 1 22.77 -21.49 18.38
CA MET A 1 22.57 -20.10 18.83
C MET A 1 23.28 -19.20 17.81
N ASN A 2 22.71 -19.10 16.59
CA ASN A 2 23.24 -18.25 15.53
C ASN A 2 22.23 -17.14 15.25
N ARG A 3 22.62 -15.92 15.58
CA ARG A 3 21.87 -14.71 15.26
C ARG A 3 21.94 -14.50 13.75
N PHE A 4 20.85 -14.73 13.05
CA PHE A 4 20.68 -14.25 11.69
C PHE A 4 20.58 -12.73 11.70
N LEU A 5 21.67 -12.10 11.30
CA LEU A 5 21.74 -10.66 11.02
C LEU A 5 21.14 -10.43 9.62
N PHE A 6 19.84 -10.18 9.56
CA PHE A 6 19.29 -9.49 8.40
C PHE A 6 19.91 -8.08 8.35
N PRO A 7 20.39 -7.62 7.19
CA PRO A 7 20.75 -6.22 7.06
C PRO A 7 19.49 -5.41 7.33
N ARG A 8 19.48 -4.68 8.44
CA ARG A 8 18.46 -3.71 8.78
C ARG A 8 18.42 -2.70 7.64
N LEU A 9 17.52 -2.90 6.67
CA LEU A 9 17.11 -1.83 5.77
C LEU A 9 16.69 -0.67 6.66
N ASN A 10 17.40 0.41 6.47
CA ASN A 10 17.42 1.60 7.30
C ASN A 10 16.00 2.06 7.63
N SER A 11 15.53 1.79 8.84
CA SER A 11 14.27 2.29 9.40
C SER A 11 14.20 3.83 9.43
N SER A 12 15.26 4.51 9.01
CA SER A 12 15.36 5.95 8.84
C SER A 12 14.50 6.48 7.69
N ILE A 13 14.23 5.71 6.64
CA ILE A 13 13.41 6.19 5.50
C ILE A 13 11.93 6.23 5.89
N ILE A 14 11.44 5.22 6.61
CA ILE A 14 10.06 5.20 7.13
C ILE A 14 9.90 6.29 8.21
N ARG A 15 10.92 6.54 9.02
CA ARG A 15 10.92 7.66 9.98
C ARG A 15 11.00 9.03 9.32
N LEU A 16 11.57 9.16 8.12
CA LEU A 16 11.64 10.43 7.39
C LEU A 16 10.27 10.83 6.79
N CYS A 17 9.48 9.91 6.28
CA CYS A 17 8.11 10.21 5.85
C CYS A 17 7.21 10.67 7.02
N TYR A 18 7.48 10.18 8.26
CA TYR A 18 6.78 10.63 9.46
C TYR A 18 7.48 11.79 10.21
N ARG A 19 8.73 12.13 9.86
CA ARG A 19 9.52 13.15 10.56
C ARG A 19 9.68 14.48 9.83
N SER A 20 9.20 14.59 8.59
CA SER A 20 9.25 15.87 7.89
C SER A 20 8.11 16.75 8.37
N THR A 21 8.49 17.78 9.09
CA THR A 21 7.72 18.93 9.59
C THR A 21 7.23 18.87 11.03
N SER A 22 8.12 18.60 11.99
CA SER A 22 7.92 19.13 13.34
C SER A 22 8.63 20.48 13.49
N THR A 23 8.21 21.47 12.73
CA THR A 23 8.46 22.86 13.07
C THR A 23 7.16 23.46 13.59
N ASN A 24 7.07 23.62 14.92
CA ASN A 24 6.10 24.43 15.66
C ASN A 24 4.65 23.99 15.66
N PHE A 25 4.35 22.78 16.17
CA PHE A 25 3.08 22.53 16.87
C PHE A 25 3.37 21.65 18.09
N GLY A 26 3.43 22.26 19.25
CA GLY A 26 3.67 21.63 20.57
C GLY A 26 2.51 20.78 21.10
N LEU A 27 1.82 20.03 20.24
CA LEU A 27 0.82 19.04 20.61
C LEU A 27 1.14 17.76 19.86
N THR A 28 1.45 16.70 20.59
CA THR A 28 1.55 15.35 20.04
C THR A 28 0.25 15.02 19.30
N ASN A 29 0.30 14.41 18.12
CA ASN A 29 -0.86 14.05 17.28
C ASN A 29 -1.95 13.27 18.05
N ARG A 30 -1.66 12.75 19.25
CA ARG A 30 -2.56 11.96 20.09
C ARG A 30 -3.68 12.76 20.78
N ASP A 31 -3.57 14.09 20.87
CA ASP A 31 -4.48 14.89 21.68
C ASP A 31 -5.34 15.88 20.89
N ARG A 32 -5.44 15.75 19.58
CA ARG A 32 -6.33 16.60 18.79
C ARG A 32 -7.78 16.24 19.06
N LYS A 33 -8.51 17.12 19.74
CA LYS A 33 -9.96 17.01 19.89
C LYS A 33 -10.63 17.23 18.54
N ARG A 34 -11.73 16.49 18.28
CA ARG A 34 -12.57 16.77 17.11
C ARG A 34 -13.11 18.18 17.22
N PHE A 35 -12.84 19.02 16.23
CA PHE A 35 -13.18 20.46 16.22
C PHE A 35 -14.34 20.80 15.27
N TYR A 36 -14.87 19.81 14.57
CA TYR A 36 -15.98 19.94 13.61
C TYR A 36 -17.17 19.05 14.03
N LYS A 37 -18.37 19.43 13.59
CA LYS A 37 -19.62 18.70 13.83
C LYS A 37 -20.03 17.86 12.62
N LYS A 38 -19.91 18.43 11.42
CA LYS A 38 -20.39 17.84 10.16
C LYS A 38 -19.24 17.68 9.16
N VAL A 39 -19.23 16.57 8.45
CA VAL A 39 -18.38 16.34 7.28
C VAL A 39 -19.28 16.30 6.05
N SER A 40 -18.92 16.98 4.99
CA SER A 40 -19.67 16.96 3.72
C SER A 40 -18.74 16.98 2.53
N VAL A 41 -19.20 16.42 1.42
CA VAL A 41 -18.53 16.44 0.13
C VAL A 41 -19.28 17.41 -0.76
N VAL A 42 -18.56 18.27 -1.46
CA VAL A 42 -19.11 19.26 -2.39
C VAL A 42 -18.29 19.23 -3.69
N GLU A 43 -18.93 19.59 -4.80
CA GLU A 43 -18.19 19.85 -6.02
C GLU A 43 -17.32 21.10 -5.86
N SER A 44 -16.10 21.06 -6.39
CA SER A 44 -15.19 22.18 -6.30
C SER A 44 -15.68 23.36 -7.16
N SER A 45 -15.78 24.52 -6.55
CA SER A 45 -16.11 25.75 -7.27
C SER A 45 -14.98 26.26 -8.17
N GLN A 46 -13.75 25.78 -7.95
CA GLN A 46 -12.57 26.23 -8.69
C GLN A 46 -12.19 25.28 -9.83
N ILE A 47 -12.41 23.99 -9.65
CA ILE A 47 -12.05 22.95 -10.62
C ILE A 47 -13.29 22.09 -10.87
N PRO A 48 -14.02 22.31 -11.97
CA PRO A 48 -15.14 21.48 -12.35
C PRO A 48 -14.74 19.99 -12.39
N THR A 49 -15.65 19.09 -12.04
CA THR A 49 -15.44 17.63 -11.98
C THR A 49 -14.58 17.11 -10.81
N LYS A 50 -14.14 17.97 -9.89
CA LYS A 50 -13.45 17.56 -8.66
C LYS A 50 -14.30 17.79 -7.42
N TYR A 51 -14.07 16.99 -6.42
CA TYR A 51 -14.76 17.01 -5.14
C TYR A 51 -13.85 17.51 -4.03
N GLU A 52 -14.40 18.33 -3.15
CA GLU A 52 -13.75 18.85 -1.95
C GLU A 52 -14.46 18.35 -0.71
N ILE A 53 -13.70 18.08 0.34
CA ILE A 53 -14.25 17.70 1.65
C ILE A 53 -14.29 18.92 2.55
N LEU A 54 -15.45 19.15 3.18
CA LEU A 54 -15.65 20.20 4.13
C LEU A 54 -15.80 19.63 5.55
N LEU A 55 -15.07 20.21 6.49
CA LEU A 55 -15.26 20.04 7.91
C LEU A 55 -16.03 21.28 8.42
N ASP A 56 -17.33 21.14 8.65
CA ASP A 56 -18.30 22.22 8.76
C ASP A 56 -18.27 23.12 7.50
N GLN A 57 -17.64 24.28 7.58
CA GLN A 57 -17.48 25.22 6.45
C GLN A 57 -16.04 25.33 5.96
N HIS A 58 -15.11 24.59 6.55
CA HIS A 58 -13.69 24.67 6.22
C HIS A 58 -13.25 23.56 5.29
N LYS A 59 -12.62 23.93 4.17
CA LYS A 59 -12.05 22.97 3.23
C LYS A 59 -10.93 22.18 3.90
N LEU A 60 -10.96 20.84 3.71
CA LEU A 60 -9.91 19.96 4.20
C LEU A 60 -8.61 20.25 3.44
N LYS A 61 -7.52 20.34 4.20
CA LYS A 61 -6.19 20.65 3.68
C LYS A 61 -5.18 19.58 4.06
N THR A 62 -4.17 19.44 3.23
CA THR A 62 -2.98 18.65 3.56
C THR A 62 -2.11 19.35 4.62
N PRO A 63 -1.14 18.66 5.22
CA PRO A 63 -0.17 19.28 6.13
C PRO A 63 0.62 20.44 5.53
N LEU A 64 0.87 20.46 4.22
CA LEU A 64 1.53 21.58 3.53
C LEU A 64 0.57 22.72 3.15
N GLY A 65 -0.73 22.60 3.50
CA GLY A 65 -1.75 23.63 3.28
C GLY A 65 -2.47 23.57 1.93
N ASN A 66 -2.19 22.57 1.11
CA ASN A 66 -2.89 22.34 -0.15
C ASN A 66 -4.33 21.90 0.10
N ILE A 67 -5.28 22.41 -0.66
CA ILE A 67 -6.69 21.97 -0.57
C ILE A 67 -6.75 20.55 -1.18
N ILE A 68 -7.38 19.61 -0.48
CA ILE A 68 -7.60 18.26 -0.98
C ILE A 68 -8.74 18.29 -1.98
N THR A 69 -8.41 18.02 -3.24
CA THR A 69 -9.36 17.88 -4.35
C THR A 69 -9.25 16.49 -4.95
N ILE A 70 -10.37 15.80 -5.11
CA ILE A 70 -10.45 14.40 -5.56
C ILE A 70 -11.33 14.33 -6.79
N GLU A 71 -10.88 13.65 -7.85
CA GLU A 71 -11.66 13.50 -9.10
C GLU A 71 -12.78 12.49 -8.97
N ASN A 72 -12.60 11.46 -8.16
CA ASN A 72 -13.55 10.38 -7.99
C ASN A 72 -14.47 10.65 -6.79
N GLU A 73 -15.80 10.72 -7.03
CA GLU A 73 -16.79 10.97 -5.98
C GLU A 73 -16.75 9.91 -4.87
N PHE A 74 -16.61 8.63 -5.22
CA PHE A 74 -16.58 7.54 -4.24
C PHE A 74 -15.38 7.65 -3.31
N LEU A 75 -14.22 8.03 -3.85
CA LEU A 75 -13.03 8.25 -3.03
C LEU A 75 -13.20 9.46 -2.11
N ALA A 76 -13.84 10.53 -2.59
CA ALA A 76 -14.16 11.70 -1.76
C ALA A 76 -15.12 11.34 -0.63
N LEU A 77 -16.16 10.52 -0.91
CA LEU A 77 -17.10 10.03 0.09
C LEU A 77 -16.41 9.09 1.10
N ALA A 78 -15.52 8.20 0.64
CA ALA A 78 -14.75 7.32 1.51
C ALA A 78 -13.86 8.13 2.46
N LEU A 79 -13.16 9.14 1.95
CA LEU A 79 -12.34 10.04 2.77
C LEU A 79 -13.21 10.86 3.76
N ALA A 80 -14.37 11.34 3.32
CA ALA A 80 -15.31 12.05 4.20
C ALA A 80 -15.82 11.12 5.32
N GLN A 81 -16.05 9.85 5.02
CA GLN A 81 -16.47 8.85 6.00
C GLN A 81 -15.37 8.57 7.03
N GLU A 82 -14.10 8.48 6.62
CA GLU A 82 -12.96 8.33 7.53
C GLU A 82 -12.89 9.49 8.55
N TRP A 83 -13.11 10.73 8.08
CA TRP A 83 -13.23 11.90 8.96
C TRP A 83 -14.49 11.86 9.82
N ASN A 84 -15.62 11.40 9.30
CA ASN A 84 -16.89 11.37 10.05
C ASN A 84 -16.86 10.33 11.18
N GLN A 85 -16.09 9.24 11.02
CA GLN A 85 -15.92 8.20 12.05
C GLN A 85 -15.11 8.65 13.26
N GLN A 86 -14.37 9.77 13.17
CA GLN A 86 -13.64 10.30 14.31
C GLN A 86 -14.64 10.76 15.39
N TYR A 87 -14.41 10.36 16.65
CA TYR A 87 -15.36 10.63 17.73
C TYR A 87 -14.94 11.86 18.56
N LYS A 88 -14.40 11.67 19.76
CA LYS A 88 -13.97 12.76 20.65
C LYS A 88 -12.61 13.31 20.30
N LYS A 89 -11.73 12.43 19.83
CA LYS A 89 -10.36 12.74 19.40
C LYS A 89 -10.18 12.29 17.96
N ILE A 90 -9.31 12.99 17.24
CA ILE A 90 -8.90 12.63 15.89
C ILE A 90 -7.67 11.72 16.03
N ASP A 91 -7.84 10.48 15.62
CA ASP A 91 -6.75 9.51 15.58
C ASP A 91 -6.21 9.35 14.15
N LEU A 92 -5.17 10.13 13.84
CA LEU A 92 -4.55 10.10 12.53
C LEU A 92 -3.87 8.77 12.21
N SER A 93 -3.58 7.93 13.20
CA SER A 93 -2.96 6.62 12.98
C SER A 93 -3.92 5.62 12.35
N SER A 94 -5.22 5.80 12.56
CA SER A 94 -6.29 5.00 11.94
C SER A 94 -6.80 5.57 10.61
N MET A 95 -6.35 6.77 10.20
CA MET A 95 -6.83 7.48 9.01
C MET A 95 -5.90 7.22 7.82
N HIS A 96 -5.98 6.01 7.26
CA HIS A 96 -5.06 5.57 6.21
C HIS A 96 -5.33 6.25 4.87
N LEU A 97 -6.60 6.48 4.49
CA LEU A 97 -6.96 7.20 3.26
C LEU A 97 -6.43 8.64 3.30
N TYR A 98 -6.70 9.35 4.39
CA TYR A 98 -6.23 10.73 4.56
C TYR A 98 -4.69 10.81 4.50
N SER A 99 -4.00 9.90 5.18
CA SER A 99 -2.55 9.86 5.22
C SER A 99 -1.94 9.62 3.83
N LEU A 100 -2.48 8.68 3.08
CA LEU A 100 -2.01 8.36 1.72
C LEU A 100 -2.31 9.49 0.73
N ILE A 101 -3.53 10.06 0.77
CA ILE A 101 -3.93 11.17 -0.09
C ILE A 101 -3.03 12.38 0.15
N ASN A 102 -2.70 12.72 1.41
CA ASN A 102 -1.74 13.76 1.70
C ASN A 102 -0.37 13.49 1.09
N THR A 103 0.11 12.25 1.21
CA THR A 103 1.44 11.87 0.74
C THR A 103 1.57 12.05 -0.77
N PHE A 104 0.57 11.66 -1.56
CA PHE A 104 0.68 11.82 -3.00
C PHE A 104 0.36 13.25 -3.49
N ILE A 105 -0.52 14.01 -2.80
CA ILE A 105 -0.77 15.43 -3.15
C ILE A 105 0.46 16.28 -2.81
N ASP A 106 0.99 16.12 -1.62
CA ASP A 106 2.10 16.92 -1.14
C ASP A 106 3.45 16.50 -1.75
N ASN A 107 3.59 15.23 -2.14
CA ASN A 107 4.83 14.63 -2.64
C ASN A 107 6.08 15.16 -1.90
N PRO A 108 6.17 14.98 -0.57
CA PRO A 108 7.18 15.64 0.27
C PRO A 108 8.61 15.28 -0.13
N LEU A 109 8.82 14.13 -0.74
CA LEU A 109 10.12 13.65 -1.22
C LEU A 109 10.42 14.07 -2.66
N LYS A 110 9.46 14.73 -3.34
CA LYS A 110 9.58 15.21 -4.72
C LYS A 110 10.05 14.14 -5.70
N PHE A 111 9.62 12.89 -5.49
CA PHE A 111 9.95 11.81 -6.41
C PHE A 111 9.39 12.06 -7.80
N THR A 112 10.24 11.86 -8.80
CA THR A 112 9.83 11.79 -10.20
C THR A 112 9.32 10.39 -10.54
N LYS A 113 8.58 10.27 -11.64
CA LYS A 113 8.09 8.98 -12.13
C LYS A 113 9.21 7.95 -12.30
N ASN A 114 10.34 8.34 -12.87
CA ASN A 114 11.49 7.44 -13.10
C ASN A 114 12.08 6.94 -11.78
N GLN A 115 12.21 7.82 -10.77
CA GLN A 115 12.72 7.44 -9.45
C GLN A 115 11.77 6.48 -8.72
N LEU A 116 10.45 6.61 -8.90
CA LEU A 116 9.48 5.67 -8.35
C LEU A 116 9.61 4.28 -9.01
N ILE A 117 9.77 4.25 -10.33
CA ILE A 117 9.99 3.00 -11.06
C ILE A 117 11.30 2.33 -10.64
N GLU A 118 12.39 3.09 -10.55
CA GLU A 118 13.69 2.58 -10.08
C GLU A 118 13.57 1.92 -8.69
N LYS A 119 12.86 2.58 -7.76
CA LYS A 119 12.57 2.01 -6.43
C LYS A 119 11.76 0.71 -6.51
N LEU A 120 10.72 0.70 -7.33
CA LEU A 120 9.93 -0.51 -7.55
C LEU A 120 10.81 -1.63 -8.11
N MET A 121 11.65 -1.35 -9.09
CA MET A 121 12.54 -2.36 -9.68
C MET A 121 13.58 -2.88 -8.69
N HIS A 122 13.99 -2.06 -7.71
CA HIS A 122 14.87 -2.53 -6.63
C HIS A 122 14.15 -3.53 -5.70
N PHE A 123 12.85 -3.37 -5.45
CA PHE A 123 12.06 -4.37 -4.72
C PHE A 123 11.92 -5.68 -5.51
N LEU A 124 11.90 -5.63 -6.84
CA LEU A 124 11.85 -6.84 -7.67
C LEU A 124 13.13 -7.69 -7.50
N ASP A 125 14.29 -7.04 -7.39
CA ASP A 125 15.57 -7.74 -7.22
C ASP A 125 15.63 -8.53 -5.90
N TRP A 126 14.84 -8.14 -4.90
CA TRP A 126 14.78 -8.74 -3.57
C TRP A 126 13.37 -9.19 -3.20
N ASP A 127 12.57 -9.59 -4.19
CA ASP A 127 11.19 -10.00 -3.95
C ASP A 127 11.13 -11.25 -3.07
N THR A 128 10.34 -11.17 -2.00
CA THR A 128 10.22 -12.23 -0.99
C THR A 128 9.84 -13.58 -1.60
N LEU A 129 9.08 -13.62 -2.69
CA LEU A 129 8.66 -14.87 -3.32
C LEU A 129 9.78 -15.60 -4.04
N LEU A 130 10.84 -14.89 -4.42
CA LEU A 130 11.96 -15.45 -5.18
C LEU A 130 13.01 -16.08 -4.26
N TYR A 131 13.16 -15.57 -3.04
CA TYR A 131 14.14 -16.08 -2.07
C TYR A 131 13.43 -16.93 -1.02
N ARG A 132 13.80 -18.20 -0.93
CA ARG A 132 13.11 -19.17 -0.08
C ARG A 132 14.04 -19.80 0.94
N SER A 133 13.45 -20.30 2.01
CA SER A 133 14.15 -21.07 3.03
C SER A 133 14.23 -22.53 2.59
N ASP A 134 15.40 -23.15 2.77
CA ASP A 134 15.60 -24.59 2.56
C ASP A 134 15.31 -25.41 3.83
N GLN A 135 15.27 -24.74 4.98
CA GLN A 135 15.03 -25.34 6.30
C GLN A 135 14.07 -24.47 7.12
N PRO A 136 13.20 -25.06 7.96
CA PRO A 136 12.87 -26.48 8.04
C PRO A 136 12.05 -26.95 6.83
N GLU A 137 12.02 -28.28 6.58
CA GLU A 137 11.33 -28.86 5.41
C GLU A 137 9.83 -28.49 5.39
N GLU A 138 9.18 -28.40 6.54
CA GLU A 138 7.76 -28.00 6.64
C GLU A 138 7.53 -26.58 6.10
N LEU A 139 8.43 -25.63 6.39
CA LEU A 139 8.37 -24.26 5.87
C LEU A 139 8.62 -24.27 4.36
N ARG A 140 9.62 -25.02 3.90
CA ARG A 140 9.92 -25.17 2.48
C ARG A 140 8.70 -25.65 1.70
N GLN A 141 8.03 -26.71 2.19
CA GLN A 141 6.81 -27.23 1.53
C GLN A 141 5.66 -26.23 1.57
N LEU A 142 5.50 -25.49 2.68
CA LEU A 142 4.49 -24.44 2.80
C LEU A 142 4.75 -23.32 1.79
N GLN A 143 6.00 -22.87 1.62
CA GLN A 143 6.39 -21.85 0.64
C GLN A 143 6.12 -22.33 -0.80
N ILE A 144 6.50 -23.56 -1.15
CA ILE A 144 6.19 -24.16 -2.45
C ILE A 144 4.69 -24.15 -2.72
N LYS A 145 3.91 -24.72 -1.79
CA LYS A 145 2.44 -24.80 -1.93
C LYS A 145 1.76 -23.43 -2.09
N SER A 146 2.27 -22.41 -1.39
CA SER A 146 1.61 -21.11 -1.27
C SER A 146 2.09 -20.11 -2.31
N TRP A 147 3.39 -20.09 -2.66
CA TRP A 147 4.00 -19.08 -3.53
C TRP A 147 4.15 -19.53 -4.98
N ASP A 148 4.32 -20.85 -5.27
CA ASP A 148 4.42 -21.33 -6.66
C ASP A 148 3.20 -21.00 -7.51
N PRO A 149 1.95 -21.10 -7.00
CA PRO A 149 0.79 -20.67 -7.77
C PRO A 149 0.82 -19.19 -8.17
N ILE A 150 1.43 -18.33 -7.34
CA ILE A 150 1.62 -16.91 -7.64
C ILE A 150 2.64 -16.72 -8.75
N LEU A 151 3.80 -17.39 -8.66
CA LEU A 151 4.83 -17.32 -9.69
C LEU A 151 4.32 -17.87 -11.04
N LEU A 152 3.59 -18.98 -11.02
CA LEU A 152 2.96 -19.54 -12.22
C LEU A 152 1.97 -18.58 -12.86
N TYR A 153 1.15 -17.91 -12.05
CA TYR A 153 0.21 -16.89 -12.54
C TYR A 153 0.95 -15.73 -13.21
N ILE A 154 1.95 -15.15 -12.53
CA ILE A 154 2.74 -14.02 -13.04
C ILE A 154 3.47 -14.41 -14.33
N ASN A 155 4.14 -15.57 -14.36
CA ASN A 155 4.86 -16.06 -15.53
C ASN A 155 3.93 -16.25 -16.73
N LYS A 156 2.72 -16.76 -16.50
CA LYS A 156 1.71 -16.92 -17.54
C LYS A 156 1.18 -15.57 -18.04
N GLU A 157 0.85 -14.66 -17.12
CA GLU A 157 0.23 -13.37 -17.44
C GLU A 157 1.18 -12.44 -18.19
N PHE A 158 2.46 -12.44 -17.83
CA PHE A 158 3.47 -11.55 -18.39
C PHE A 158 4.43 -12.23 -19.38
N HIS A 159 4.29 -13.54 -19.62
CA HIS A 159 5.22 -14.32 -20.43
C HIS A 159 6.67 -14.21 -19.94
N THR A 160 6.86 -14.25 -18.64
CA THR A 160 8.13 -14.19 -17.93
C THR A 160 8.54 -15.58 -17.42
N ASN A 161 9.75 -15.71 -16.89
CA ASN A 161 10.26 -16.95 -16.33
C ASN A 161 10.90 -16.71 -14.96
N PHE A 162 10.16 -16.11 -14.02
CA PHE A 162 10.61 -15.98 -12.65
C PHE A 162 10.76 -17.35 -11.99
N GLN A 163 11.89 -17.56 -11.35
CA GLN A 163 12.20 -18.79 -10.62
C GLN A 163 12.60 -18.43 -9.18
N SER A 164 12.26 -19.29 -8.25
CA SER A 164 12.71 -19.16 -6.86
C SER A 164 14.08 -19.78 -6.64
N THR A 165 14.81 -19.29 -5.67
CA THR A 165 16.11 -19.79 -5.24
C THR A 165 16.17 -19.98 -3.73
N TYR A 166 17.05 -20.87 -3.29
CA TYR A 166 17.45 -21.05 -1.89
C TYR A 166 18.80 -20.39 -1.59
N ASP A 167 19.47 -19.87 -2.61
CA ASP A 167 20.77 -19.22 -2.47
C ASP A 167 20.59 -17.70 -2.47
N LEU A 168 20.95 -17.07 -1.36
CA LEU A 168 20.89 -15.61 -1.17
C LEU A 168 22.03 -14.87 -1.87
N HIS A 169 23.02 -15.58 -2.42
CA HIS A 169 24.19 -14.98 -3.05
C HIS A 169 24.15 -15.03 -4.59
N ILE A 170 23.06 -15.54 -5.18
CA ILE A 170 22.90 -15.54 -6.63
C ILE A 170 22.82 -14.08 -7.12
N LYS A 171 23.75 -13.73 -8.00
CA LYS A 171 23.69 -12.49 -8.77
C LYS A 171 22.83 -12.73 -10.01
N ASP A 172 22.04 -11.72 -10.37
CA ASP A 172 21.21 -11.73 -11.59
C ASP A 172 20.18 -12.89 -11.65
N LEU A 173 19.50 -13.18 -10.53
CA LEU A 173 18.41 -14.17 -10.49
C LEU A 173 17.33 -13.87 -11.55
N ILE A 174 17.07 -12.60 -11.79
CA ILE A 174 16.06 -12.12 -12.73
C ILE A 174 16.74 -11.75 -14.04
N ASN A 175 16.31 -12.36 -15.13
CA ASN A 175 16.85 -12.03 -16.44
C ASN A 175 16.43 -10.61 -16.89
N LYS A 176 17.22 -9.99 -17.76
CA LYS A 176 17.01 -8.61 -18.21
C LYS A 176 15.68 -8.42 -18.95
N ASN A 177 15.22 -9.46 -19.66
CA ASN A 177 13.96 -9.38 -20.39
C ASN A 177 12.77 -9.37 -19.44
N ASP A 178 12.73 -10.23 -18.41
CA ASP A 178 11.65 -10.28 -17.43
C ASP A 178 11.60 -8.99 -16.62
N ARG A 179 12.78 -8.47 -16.23
CA ARG A 179 12.89 -7.17 -15.58
C ARG A 179 12.29 -6.06 -16.44
N TYR A 180 12.64 -6.00 -17.72
CA TYR A 180 12.12 -5.02 -18.66
C TYR A 180 10.59 -5.12 -18.84
N ILE A 181 10.03 -6.32 -18.88
CA ILE A 181 8.59 -6.54 -19.01
C ILE A 181 7.85 -5.92 -17.80
N ILE A 182 8.33 -6.17 -16.59
CA ILE A 182 7.73 -5.62 -15.37
C ILE A 182 7.92 -4.10 -15.29
N GLU A 183 9.09 -3.59 -15.66
CA GLU A 183 9.33 -2.15 -15.74
C GLU A 183 8.36 -1.48 -16.71
N LYS A 184 8.19 -2.05 -17.91
CA LYS A 184 7.24 -1.57 -18.92
C LYS A 184 5.80 -1.59 -18.41
N TYR A 185 5.41 -2.58 -17.63
CA TYR A 185 4.09 -2.62 -16.99
C TYR A 185 3.88 -1.41 -16.09
N PHE A 186 4.85 -1.06 -15.23
CA PHE A 186 4.75 0.09 -14.34
C PHE A 186 4.82 1.43 -15.07
N LEU A 187 5.50 1.53 -16.20
CA LEU A 187 5.56 2.74 -17.02
C LEU A 187 4.19 3.21 -17.52
N ASN A 188 3.19 2.32 -17.60
CA ASN A 188 1.84 2.68 -18.01
C ASN A 188 1.04 3.45 -16.95
N PHE A 189 1.47 3.45 -15.70
CA PHE A 189 0.79 4.18 -14.63
C PHE A 189 1.26 5.62 -14.52
N ASP A 190 0.38 6.48 -14.03
CA ASP A 190 0.71 7.84 -13.67
C ASP A 190 1.51 7.91 -12.35
N GLN A 191 2.04 9.07 -12.04
CA GLN A 191 2.88 9.26 -10.85
C GLN A 191 2.11 9.00 -9.55
N SER A 192 0.82 9.36 -9.48
CA SER A 192 -0.01 9.14 -8.30
C SER A 192 -0.23 7.66 -8.06
N SER A 193 -0.59 6.90 -9.09
CA SER A 193 -0.73 5.44 -9.02
C SER A 193 0.58 4.75 -8.63
N LEU A 194 1.73 5.19 -9.17
CA LEU A 194 3.03 4.63 -8.80
C LEU A 194 3.40 4.87 -7.34
N ASN A 195 3.06 6.02 -6.76
CA ASN A 195 3.25 6.27 -5.34
C ASN A 195 2.43 5.30 -4.47
N ILE A 196 1.18 5.05 -4.86
CA ILE A 196 0.32 4.09 -4.17
C ILE A 196 0.83 2.65 -4.33
N ILE A 197 1.24 2.27 -5.53
CA ILE A 197 1.84 0.96 -5.79
C ILE A 197 3.10 0.77 -4.95
N LEU A 198 3.99 1.76 -4.89
CA LEU A 198 5.19 1.71 -4.07
C LEU A 198 4.86 1.51 -2.59
N PHE A 199 3.83 2.23 -2.09
CA PHE A 199 3.37 2.03 -0.72
C PHE A 199 2.90 0.60 -0.46
N ILE A 200 2.12 0.01 -1.38
CA ILE A 200 1.66 -1.39 -1.26
C ILE A 200 2.88 -2.35 -1.25
N VAL A 201 3.84 -2.15 -2.16
CA VAL A 201 5.06 -2.96 -2.24
C VAL A 201 5.87 -2.85 -0.93
N GLU A 202 5.98 -1.66 -0.35
CA GLU A 202 6.66 -1.45 0.94
C GLU A 202 5.98 -2.19 2.10
N GLN A 203 4.65 -2.34 2.08
CA GLN A 203 3.94 -3.14 3.08
C GLN A 203 4.13 -4.66 2.83
N LEU A 204 3.97 -5.11 1.59
CA LEU A 204 4.00 -6.54 1.22
C LEU A 204 5.41 -7.09 1.05
N LYS A 205 6.43 -6.25 0.85
CA LYS A 205 7.81 -6.63 0.52
C LYS A 205 7.93 -7.47 -0.75
N SER A 206 6.93 -7.42 -1.62
CA SER A 206 6.87 -8.18 -2.87
C SER A 206 6.12 -7.40 -3.96
N ILE A 207 6.78 -7.21 -5.08
CA ILE A 207 6.18 -6.68 -6.31
C ILE A 207 5.22 -7.70 -6.91
N LEU A 208 5.59 -8.98 -6.88
CA LEU A 208 4.80 -10.04 -7.50
C LEU A 208 3.44 -10.21 -6.78
N LEU A 209 3.42 -10.13 -5.45
CA LEU A 209 2.17 -10.09 -4.69
C LEU A 209 1.36 -8.82 -4.97
N THR A 210 2.04 -7.69 -5.09
CA THR A 210 1.37 -6.42 -5.43
C THR A 210 0.71 -6.51 -6.80
N ILE A 211 1.39 -7.04 -7.82
CA ILE A 211 0.79 -7.23 -9.15
C ILE A 211 -0.44 -8.16 -9.07
N CYS A 212 -0.37 -9.25 -8.31
CA CYS A 212 -1.52 -10.14 -8.09
C CYS A 212 -2.71 -9.40 -7.46
N LEU A 213 -2.46 -8.47 -6.54
CA LEU A 213 -3.49 -7.62 -5.95
C LEU A 213 -4.09 -6.67 -7.00
N LEU A 214 -3.24 -5.95 -7.74
CA LEU A 214 -3.68 -5.00 -8.78
C LEU A 214 -4.49 -5.68 -9.88
N LYS A 215 -4.17 -6.93 -10.21
CA LYS A 215 -4.89 -7.79 -11.16
C LYS A 215 -6.09 -8.52 -10.56
N GLN A 216 -6.41 -8.31 -9.28
CA GLN A 216 -7.51 -8.97 -8.56
C GLN A 216 -7.42 -10.51 -8.58
N TYR A 217 -6.22 -11.06 -8.69
CA TYR A 217 -6.01 -12.51 -8.70
C TYR A 217 -6.24 -13.14 -7.32
N ARG A 218 -5.99 -12.39 -6.25
CA ARG A 218 -6.19 -12.81 -4.86
C ARG A 218 -6.79 -11.68 -4.02
N SER A 219 -7.53 -12.05 -2.96
CA SER A 219 -8.05 -11.07 -2.00
C SER A 219 -6.94 -10.40 -1.18
N ILE A 220 -7.24 -9.27 -0.58
CA ILE A 220 -6.30 -8.51 0.26
C ILE A 220 -5.82 -9.37 1.42
N GLU A 221 -6.71 -10.07 2.11
CA GLU A 221 -6.40 -10.94 3.24
C GLU A 221 -5.46 -12.08 2.82
N ASN A 222 -5.71 -12.67 1.66
CA ASN A 222 -4.86 -13.73 1.13
C ASN A 222 -3.45 -13.21 0.80
N ILE A 223 -3.37 -12.06 0.13
CA ILE A 223 -2.09 -11.40 -0.20
C ILE A 223 -1.32 -11.02 1.07
N ALA A 224 -1.99 -10.47 2.09
CA ALA A 224 -1.38 -10.14 3.37
C ALA A 224 -0.84 -11.40 4.08
N THR A 225 -1.60 -12.49 4.11
CA THR A 225 -1.15 -13.77 4.65
C THR A 225 0.06 -14.32 3.89
N LEU A 226 0.05 -14.26 2.54
CA LEU A 226 1.15 -14.72 1.71
C LEU A 226 2.43 -13.89 1.93
N SER A 227 2.31 -12.59 2.17
CA SER A 227 3.47 -11.72 2.45
C SER A 227 4.12 -12.00 3.81
N ARG A 228 3.37 -12.60 4.74
CA ARG A 228 3.80 -12.94 6.11
C ARG A 228 3.92 -14.46 6.33
N LEU A 229 4.01 -15.25 5.27
CA LEU A 229 3.92 -16.71 5.35
C LEU A 229 4.89 -17.31 6.38
N GLU A 230 6.11 -16.81 6.44
CA GLU A 230 7.13 -17.26 7.40
C GLU A 230 6.76 -16.88 8.83
N THR A 231 6.19 -15.70 9.04
CA THR A 231 5.69 -15.28 10.35
C THR A 231 4.50 -16.16 10.79
N GLU A 232 3.57 -16.45 9.89
CA GLU A 232 2.43 -17.33 10.17
C GLU A 232 2.89 -18.75 10.48
N PHE A 233 3.93 -19.25 9.79
CA PHE A 233 4.57 -20.52 10.12
C PHE A 233 5.18 -20.50 11.52
N GLN A 234 5.90 -19.42 11.89
CA GLN A 234 6.47 -19.27 13.23
C GLN A 234 5.38 -19.23 14.32
N ILE A 235 4.29 -18.50 14.09
CA ILE A 235 3.13 -18.44 15.00
C ILE A 235 2.54 -19.82 15.22
N SER A 236 2.41 -20.62 14.18
CA SER A 236 1.86 -21.98 14.28
C SER A 236 2.71 -22.93 15.12
N HIS A 237 4.02 -22.69 15.22
CA HIS A 237 4.96 -23.53 15.97
C HIS A 237 5.23 -23.04 17.39
N TRP A 238 5.30 -21.71 17.57
CA TRP A 238 5.69 -21.11 18.87
C TRP A 238 4.57 -20.36 19.57
N SER A 239 3.37 -20.46 19.06
CA SER A 239 2.18 -19.76 19.53
C SER A 239 2.15 -18.27 19.22
N ASN A 240 0.95 -17.73 19.19
CA ASN A 240 0.70 -16.31 18.94
C ASN A 240 1.10 -15.48 20.17
N VAL A 241 1.81 -14.37 19.94
CA VAL A 241 1.94 -13.32 20.96
C VAL A 241 0.65 -12.52 20.97
N GLU A 242 -0.11 -12.63 22.05
CA GLU A 242 -1.43 -12.05 22.23
C GLU A 242 -1.43 -10.55 21.85
N TYR A 243 -2.40 -10.13 21.05
CA TYR A 243 -2.58 -8.78 20.49
C TYR A 243 -1.50 -8.31 19.50
N TYR A 244 -0.27 -8.83 19.50
CA TYR A 244 0.80 -8.32 18.66
C TYR A 244 0.64 -8.75 17.19
N HIS A 245 0.55 -10.05 16.95
CA HIS A 245 0.46 -10.60 15.59
C HIS A 245 -0.89 -10.31 14.93
N ASP A 246 -1.97 -10.31 15.71
CA ASP A 246 -3.31 -9.98 15.23
C ASP A 246 -3.38 -8.51 14.82
N TYR A 247 -2.81 -7.61 15.62
CA TYR A 247 -2.73 -6.19 15.31
C TYR A 247 -1.90 -5.96 14.02
N GLU A 248 -0.75 -6.62 13.89
CA GLU A 248 0.11 -6.47 12.72
C GLU A 248 -0.59 -6.92 11.44
N MET A 249 -1.31 -8.05 11.47
CA MET A 249 -2.10 -8.53 10.34
C MET A 249 -3.22 -7.55 9.96
N MET A 250 -3.97 -7.06 10.95
CA MET A 250 -5.04 -6.09 10.73
C MET A 250 -4.50 -4.76 10.22
N ASP A 251 -3.38 -4.27 10.72
CA ASP A 251 -2.73 -3.04 10.28
C ASP A 251 -2.29 -3.12 8.81
N ILE A 252 -1.65 -4.24 8.41
CA ILE A 252 -1.27 -4.49 7.02
C ILE A 252 -2.51 -4.53 6.13
N CYS A 253 -3.54 -5.29 6.50
CA CYS A 253 -4.79 -5.37 5.73
C CYS A 253 -5.45 -3.99 5.57
N SER A 254 -5.53 -3.21 6.64
CA SER A 254 -6.12 -1.87 6.63
C SER A 254 -5.37 -0.91 5.70
N LYS A 255 -4.05 -0.89 5.79
CA LYS A 255 -3.18 -0.05 4.95
C LYS A 255 -3.28 -0.42 3.47
N ILE A 256 -3.21 -1.73 3.17
CA ILE A 256 -3.32 -2.21 1.80
C ILE A 256 -4.72 -1.96 1.23
N SER A 257 -5.78 -2.15 2.03
CA SER A 257 -7.16 -1.88 1.61
C SER A 257 -7.36 -0.41 1.24
N ALA A 258 -6.86 0.51 2.08
CA ALA A 258 -6.92 1.94 1.81
C ALA A 258 -6.13 2.30 0.54
N ALA A 259 -4.92 1.79 0.39
CA ALA A 259 -4.08 2.02 -0.78
C ALA A 259 -4.72 1.45 -2.06
N TYR A 260 -5.23 0.22 -2.00
CA TYR A 260 -5.89 -0.42 -3.12
C TYR A 260 -7.18 0.31 -3.53
N LEU A 261 -7.97 0.80 -2.58
CA LEU A 261 -9.15 1.62 -2.87
C LEU A 261 -8.77 2.89 -3.64
N ILE A 262 -7.73 3.60 -3.20
CA ILE A 262 -7.24 4.79 -3.91
C ILE A 262 -6.78 4.41 -5.33
N PHE A 263 -5.95 3.37 -5.45
CA PHE A 263 -5.49 2.88 -6.76
C PHE A 263 -6.66 2.53 -7.69
N TYR A 264 -7.64 1.81 -7.18
CA TYR A 264 -8.83 1.41 -7.94
C TYR A 264 -9.63 2.62 -8.43
N CYS A 265 -9.86 3.62 -7.57
CA CYS A 265 -10.57 4.85 -7.92
C CYS A 265 -9.80 5.74 -8.91
N LEU A 266 -8.47 5.73 -8.88
CA LEU A 266 -7.65 6.49 -9.82
C LEU A 266 -7.64 5.86 -11.24
N ASN A 267 -7.71 4.53 -11.32
CA ASN A 267 -7.55 3.80 -12.59
C ASN A 267 -8.87 3.33 -13.20
N ASN A 268 -9.99 3.46 -12.48
CA ASN A 268 -11.32 3.10 -12.97
C ASN A 268 -12.25 4.31 -12.82
N ASN A 269 -12.74 4.84 -13.94
CA ASN A 269 -13.75 5.91 -13.95
C ASN A 269 -15.12 5.33 -13.53
N ILE A 270 -15.32 5.16 -12.23
CA ILE A 270 -16.62 4.77 -11.67
C ILE A 270 -17.46 6.04 -11.59
N THR A 271 -18.36 6.21 -12.56
CA THR A 271 -19.39 7.26 -12.52
C THR A 271 -20.66 6.70 -11.91
N ARG A 272 -21.48 7.56 -11.27
CA ARG A 272 -22.78 7.23 -10.64
C ARG A 272 -23.75 6.43 -11.54
N THR A 273 -23.53 6.43 -12.84
CA THR A 273 -24.38 5.80 -13.85
C THR A 273 -24.50 4.27 -13.71
N ILE A 274 -23.60 3.61 -12.99
CA ILE A 274 -23.63 2.15 -12.83
C ILE A 274 -24.63 1.71 -11.76
N LEU A 275 -24.93 2.54 -10.77
CA LEU A 275 -25.84 2.16 -9.66
C LEU A 275 -27.33 2.36 -9.97
N THR A 276 -27.69 3.06 -11.05
CA THR A 276 -29.08 3.28 -11.45
C THR A 276 -29.65 2.21 -12.39
N ASN A 277 -28.83 1.32 -12.93
CA ASN A 277 -29.25 0.30 -13.88
C ASN A 277 -29.58 -1.07 -13.27
N GLU A 278 -29.42 -1.25 -11.95
CA GLU A 278 -29.78 -2.50 -11.26
C GLU A 278 -31.13 -2.45 -10.53
N THR A 279 -31.88 -1.36 -10.63
CA THR A 279 -33.18 -1.17 -9.97
C THR A 279 -34.34 -0.86 -10.93
N ASN A 280 -34.30 -1.39 -12.15
CA ASN A 280 -35.49 -1.40 -13.04
C ASN A 280 -35.81 -2.82 -13.49
#